data_827fd23efc94dbe24e17f39dc6d566ef
#
_entry.id   827fd23efc94dbe24e17f39dc6d566ef
#
_cell.length_a   1.000
_cell.length_b   1.000
_cell.length_c   1.000
_cell.angle_alpha   90.00
_cell.angle_beta   90.00
_cell.angle_gamma   90.00
#
_symmetry.space_group_name_H-M   'P 1'
#
loop_
_entity.id
_entity.type
_entity.pdbx_description
1 polymer ?
#
loop_
_entity_poly.entity_id
_entity_poly.type
_entity_poly.pdbx_seq_one_letter_code
_entity_poly.pdbx_strand_id
1 'polypeptide(L)'
;MAASVVRVAIATGASLAVHLFVKSFLQAQHPALTLLLPVAVFAGIAVGAKGGNGGDGKAPPGPAAVPVFGNWLQVGNDLNHRFLAAMSARYGPVFRLRLGVRNLVVVSDPKLATEVLHTQGVEFGSRPRNVVFDIFTANGADMVFTEYGDHWRRMRRVMTLPFFTARVVQQYKAMWEAEMDAVVDDVRGDAVAQGTGFVVRRRLQLMLYNIMYRMMFDARFKSVDDPMFIEATRFNSERSRLAQSFEYNYGDFIPILRPFLRGYLNKCRDLQSRRLAFFNNNYVEKRRKVMDTPGDRNKLRCAIDHILEAEKNGELTAENVIYIVENINVAAIETTLWSIEWALAEVVNHPAVQSKVRAEINDVLGDDEPITESSIHKLTYLQAVIKETLRLHSPIPLLVPHMNLEEAKLGGYTIPKGSKVVVNAWWLANNPALWENPEEFRPERFLEKESSVDATVAGQGGLPVPALRPARGSSWRCPSWRSSSGSLRSFEMVPPPGVEKLDVSEKGGQFSLHIAKHSVVAFHPISA
;
A
#
# COMPACT_ATOMS: atom_id res chain seq x y z
N MET A 1 47.34 23.13 5.38
CA MET A 1 47.76 22.46 4.12
C MET A 1 47.55 20.95 4.15
N ALA A 2 48.00 20.21 5.14
CA ALA A 2 47.83 18.74 5.20
C ALA A 2 46.35 18.24 5.09
N ALA A 3 45.42 18.90 5.79
CA ALA A 3 43.98 18.51 5.76
C ALA A 3 43.32 18.71 4.37
N SER A 4 43.75 19.70 3.58
CA SER A 4 43.22 19.91 2.24
C SER A 4 43.79 18.89 1.23
N VAL A 5 45.06 18.52 1.38
CA VAL A 5 45.70 17.50 0.56
C VAL A 5 45.04 16.13 0.80
N VAL A 6 44.81 15.77 2.06
CA VAL A 6 44.11 14.53 2.42
C VAL A 6 42.70 14.49 1.84
N ARG A 7 41.96 15.61 1.91
CA ARG A 7 40.61 15.69 1.31
C ARG A 7 40.64 15.49 -0.21
N VAL A 8 41.58 16.14 -0.90
CA VAL A 8 41.71 15.99 -2.36
C VAL A 8 42.08 14.55 -2.72
N ALA A 9 42.98 13.92 -1.97
CA ALA A 9 43.33 12.51 -2.17
C ALA A 9 42.12 11.57 -1.99
N ILE A 10 41.34 11.76 -0.93
CA ILE A 10 40.11 10.99 -0.68
C ILE A 10 39.08 11.26 -1.80
N ALA A 11 38.92 12.52 -2.21
CA ALA A 11 38.01 12.90 -3.29
C ALA A 11 38.39 12.23 -4.62
N THR A 12 39.67 12.19 -4.93
CA THR A 12 40.18 11.54 -6.15
C THR A 12 39.97 10.03 -6.10
N GLY A 13 40.30 9.38 -5.00
CA GLY A 13 40.10 7.93 -4.82
C GLY A 13 38.63 7.52 -4.90
N ALA A 14 37.74 8.25 -4.22
CA ALA A 14 36.32 8.00 -4.28
C ALA A 14 35.73 8.26 -5.68
N SER A 15 36.17 9.33 -6.35
CA SER A 15 35.75 9.64 -7.72
C SER A 15 36.16 8.54 -8.71
N LEU A 16 37.39 8.03 -8.59
CA LEU A 16 37.86 6.93 -9.41
C LEU A 16 37.10 5.63 -9.15
N ALA A 17 36.87 5.29 -7.89
CA ALA A 17 36.08 4.12 -7.53
C ALA A 17 34.66 4.17 -8.11
N VAL A 18 34.00 5.35 -8.02
CA VAL A 18 32.69 5.58 -8.63
C VAL A 18 32.74 5.49 -10.15
N HIS A 19 33.77 6.03 -10.78
CA HIS A 19 33.95 5.92 -12.22
C HIS A 19 34.03 4.45 -12.67
N LEU A 20 34.85 3.65 -11.99
CA LEU A 20 35.01 2.23 -12.29
C LEU A 20 33.70 1.44 -12.05
N PHE A 21 33.01 1.74 -10.96
CA PHE A 21 31.72 1.13 -10.65
C PHE A 21 30.65 1.45 -11.71
N VAL A 22 30.46 2.73 -12.03
CA VAL A 22 29.48 3.16 -13.05
C VAL A 22 29.82 2.56 -14.42
N LYS A 23 31.10 2.55 -14.78
CA LYS A 23 31.59 1.94 -16.03
C LYS A 23 31.26 0.44 -16.08
N SER A 24 31.44 -0.29 -14.99
CA SER A 24 31.20 -1.73 -14.93
C SER A 24 29.72 -2.14 -14.91
N PHE A 25 28.87 -1.34 -14.27
CA PHE A 25 27.49 -1.74 -13.98
C PHE A 25 26.40 -0.90 -14.67
N LEU A 26 26.65 0.36 -15.01
CA LEU A 26 25.63 1.30 -15.51
C LEU A 26 25.93 1.89 -16.90
N GLN A 27 27.12 1.68 -17.46
CA GLN A 27 27.53 2.31 -18.73
C GLN A 27 26.58 1.98 -19.89
N ALA A 28 26.06 0.76 -19.94
CA ALA A 28 25.15 0.32 -21.00
C ALA A 28 23.78 1.03 -20.94
N GLN A 29 23.34 1.46 -19.76
CA GLN A 29 22.05 2.10 -19.55
C GLN A 29 22.14 3.63 -19.50
N HIS A 30 23.25 4.18 -18.96
CA HIS A 30 23.42 5.60 -18.73
C HIS A 30 24.87 6.07 -18.93
N PRO A 31 25.36 6.18 -20.16
CA PRO A 31 26.77 6.52 -20.43
C PRO A 31 27.20 7.86 -19.84
N ALA A 32 26.31 8.84 -19.74
CA ALA A 32 26.63 10.14 -19.15
C ALA A 32 26.93 10.08 -17.64
N LEU A 33 26.41 9.07 -16.91
CA LEU A 33 26.70 8.86 -15.48
C LEU A 33 28.18 8.52 -15.26
N THR A 34 28.82 7.90 -16.20
CA THR A 34 30.26 7.54 -16.14
C THR A 34 31.16 8.76 -15.98
N LEU A 35 30.73 9.91 -16.50
CA LEU A 35 31.47 11.18 -16.44
C LEU A 35 30.99 12.07 -15.29
N LEU A 36 29.70 12.26 -15.17
CA LEU A 36 29.11 13.25 -14.24
C LEU A 36 29.13 12.80 -12.78
N LEU A 37 28.95 11.51 -12.51
CA LEU A 37 28.90 11.01 -11.15
C LEU A 37 30.27 11.10 -10.45
N PRO A 38 31.41 10.72 -11.07
CA PRO A 38 32.74 10.93 -10.50
C PRO A 38 33.05 12.40 -10.21
N VAL A 39 32.66 13.30 -11.12
CA VAL A 39 32.89 14.75 -10.96
C VAL A 39 32.07 15.30 -9.78
N ALA A 40 30.81 14.87 -9.64
CA ALA A 40 29.94 15.27 -8.52
C ALA A 40 30.48 14.78 -7.17
N VAL A 41 31.03 13.55 -7.13
CA VAL A 41 31.67 12.99 -5.93
C VAL A 41 32.93 13.76 -5.58
N PHE A 42 33.78 14.01 -6.55
CA PHE A 42 34.99 14.80 -6.35
C PHE A 42 34.65 16.19 -5.80
N ALA A 43 33.74 16.91 -6.45
CA ALA A 43 33.34 18.24 -6.03
C ALA A 43 32.72 18.24 -4.61
N GLY A 44 31.85 17.28 -4.29
CA GLY A 44 31.20 17.16 -2.97
C GLY A 44 32.19 16.91 -1.83
N ILE A 45 33.23 16.11 -2.08
CA ILE A 45 34.29 15.81 -1.09
C ILE A 45 35.29 16.97 -0.99
N ALA A 46 35.71 17.51 -2.14
CA ALA A 46 36.73 18.58 -2.20
C ALA A 46 36.22 19.89 -1.57
N VAL A 47 34.95 20.26 -1.84
CA VAL A 47 34.33 21.46 -1.28
C VAL A 47 34.03 21.30 0.20
N GLY A 48 33.99 20.06 0.71
CA GLY A 48 33.64 19.77 2.08
C GLY A 48 32.20 20.14 2.36
N ALA A 49 31.28 19.21 2.08
CA ALA A 49 29.92 19.36 2.53
C ALA A 49 29.94 19.64 4.04
N LYS A 50 29.60 20.85 4.44
CA LYS A 50 29.21 21.15 5.82
C LYS A 50 27.99 20.26 6.08
N GLY A 51 28.24 19.08 6.63
CA GLY A 51 27.17 18.24 7.14
C GLY A 51 26.43 19.08 8.17
N GLY A 52 25.22 19.49 7.84
CA GLY A 52 24.35 20.18 8.79
C GLY A 52 24.03 19.24 9.95
N ASN A 53 24.89 19.15 10.93
CA ASN A 53 24.58 18.75 12.29
C ASN A 53 24.17 20.03 13.03
N GLY A 54 23.05 20.60 12.64
CA GLY A 54 22.47 21.75 13.29
C GLY A 54 21.25 21.35 14.12
N GLY A 55 21.45 20.52 15.13
CA GLY A 55 20.43 20.25 16.14
C GLY A 55 21.12 19.87 17.43
N ASP A 56 20.73 20.52 18.52
CA ASP A 56 21.25 20.34 19.88
C ASP A 56 20.92 18.96 20.52
N GLY A 57 20.51 17.98 19.71
CA GLY A 57 20.06 16.68 20.18
C GLY A 57 20.79 15.48 19.56
N LYS A 58 20.76 14.35 20.26
CA LYS A 58 21.32 13.09 19.81
C LYS A 58 20.57 12.58 18.58
N ALA A 59 21.24 12.46 17.44
CA ALA A 59 20.66 11.89 16.23
C ALA A 59 20.46 10.37 16.37
N PRO A 60 19.47 9.75 15.69
CA PRO A 60 19.33 8.30 15.67
C PRO A 60 20.59 7.62 15.14
N PRO A 61 20.97 6.42 15.67
CA PRO A 61 22.10 5.65 15.17
C PRO A 61 21.90 5.24 13.71
N GLY A 62 22.97 4.81 13.07
CA GLY A 62 22.92 4.32 11.70
C GLY A 62 24.32 4.10 11.14
N PRO A 63 24.43 3.53 9.94
CA PRO A 63 25.71 3.32 9.29
C PRO A 63 26.36 4.66 8.93
N ALA A 64 27.69 4.66 8.87
CA ALA A 64 28.46 5.82 8.41
C ALA A 64 28.07 6.18 6.97
N ALA A 65 27.67 7.44 6.79
CA ALA A 65 27.24 7.94 5.49
C ALA A 65 28.43 8.42 4.66
N VAL A 66 28.52 7.96 3.41
CA VAL A 66 29.51 8.43 2.44
C VAL A 66 29.13 9.85 1.96
N PRO A 67 30.08 10.77 1.75
CA PRO A 67 29.81 12.09 1.18
C PRO A 67 29.01 11.98 -0.13
N VAL A 68 28.06 12.89 -0.36
CA VAL A 68 27.13 12.97 -1.51
C VAL A 68 26.10 11.85 -1.54
N PHE A 69 26.51 10.57 -1.53
CA PHE A 69 25.61 9.41 -1.66
C PHE A 69 24.93 9.02 -0.35
N GLY A 70 25.51 9.39 0.78
CA GLY A 70 25.05 8.88 2.06
C GLY A 70 25.23 7.37 2.17
N ASN A 71 24.16 6.68 2.52
CA ASN A 71 24.13 5.21 2.63
C ASN A 71 23.56 4.54 1.36
N TRP A 72 23.27 5.31 0.30
CA TRP A 72 22.64 4.74 -0.90
C TRP A 72 23.47 3.62 -1.53
N LEU A 73 24.81 3.75 -1.59
CA LEU A 73 25.69 2.71 -2.11
C LEU A 73 25.68 1.42 -1.25
N GLN A 74 25.35 1.53 0.04
CA GLN A 74 25.25 0.39 0.96
C GLN A 74 23.89 -0.31 0.88
N VAL A 75 22.84 0.45 0.54
CA VAL A 75 21.47 -0.01 0.45
C VAL A 75 21.15 -0.58 -0.94
N GLY A 76 21.72 0.01 -1.98
CA GLY A 76 21.40 -0.34 -3.37
C GLY A 76 19.91 -0.18 -3.67
N ASN A 77 19.33 -1.18 -4.33
CA ASN A 77 17.90 -1.26 -4.62
C ASN A 77 17.11 -2.07 -3.59
N ASP A 78 17.74 -2.48 -2.49
CA ASP A 78 17.16 -3.36 -1.46
C ASP A 78 16.51 -2.59 -0.31
N LEU A 79 15.98 -1.40 -0.56
CA LEU A 79 15.28 -0.60 0.46
C LEU A 79 13.90 -1.20 0.80
N ASN A 80 13.87 -2.50 1.04
CA ASN A 80 12.67 -3.25 1.38
C ASN A 80 12.56 -3.48 2.90
N HIS A 81 11.41 -4.00 3.32
CA HIS A 81 11.08 -4.23 4.73
C HIS A 81 12.00 -5.23 5.41
N ARG A 82 12.47 -6.29 4.71
CA ARG A 82 13.38 -7.32 5.25
C ARG A 82 14.78 -6.76 5.48
N PHE A 83 15.31 -6.01 4.52
CA PHE A 83 16.58 -5.30 4.68
C PHE A 83 16.52 -4.32 5.86
N LEU A 84 15.44 -3.54 5.97
CA LEU A 84 15.28 -2.60 7.08
C LEU A 84 15.10 -3.29 8.43
N ALA A 85 14.49 -4.49 8.48
CA ALA A 85 14.42 -5.31 9.68
C ALA A 85 15.81 -5.80 10.12
N ALA A 86 16.63 -6.29 9.20
CA ALA A 86 18.01 -6.69 9.49
C ALA A 86 18.86 -5.50 9.98
N MET A 87 18.64 -4.31 9.43
CA MET A 87 19.29 -3.08 9.92
C MET A 87 18.83 -2.71 11.34
N SER A 88 17.56 -2.91 11.69
CA SER A 88 17.05 -2.69 13.05
C SER A 88 17.73 -3.58 14.08
N ALA A 89 18.01 -4.84 13.73
CA ALA A 89 18.74 -5.74 14.62
C ALA A 89 20.17 -5.22 14.93
N ARG A 90 20.78 -4.49 14.00
CA ARG A 90 22.14 -3.96 14.14
C ARG A 90 22.21 -2.59 14.81
N TYR A 91 21.28 -1.69 14.48
CA TYR A 91 21.33 -0.27 14.88
C TYR A 91 20.28 0.10 15.94
N GLY A 92 19.39 -0.82 16.25
CA GLY A 92 18.33 -0.62 17.24
C GLY A 92 16.98 -0.29 16.62
N PRO A 93 15.95 -0.11 17.49
CA PRO A 93 14.56 0.03 17.08
C PRO A 93 14.23 1.32 16.31
N VAL A 94 15.10 2.32 16.42
CA VAL A 94 15.06 3.56 15.62
C VAL A 94 16.45 3.80 15.07
N PHE A 95 16.56 3.89 13.75
CA PHE A 95 17.82 4.22 13.10
C PHE A 95 17.61 5.15 11.91
N ARG A 96 18.68 5.80 11.47
CA ARG A 96 18.66 6.73 10.34
C ARG A 96 19.57 6.27 9.22
N LEU A 97 19.05 6.34 8.00
CA LEU A 97 19.82 6.29 6.77
C LEU A 97 19.83 7.67 6.11
N ARG A 98 20.97 8.06 5.61
CA ARG A 98 21.10 9.22 4.73
C ARG A 98 21.15 8.73 3.30
N LEU A 99 20.17 9.06 2.48
CA LEU A 99 20.08 8.67 1.07
C LEU A 99 20.28 9.92 0.21
N GLY A 100 21.52 10.20 -0.15
CA GLY A 100 21.88 11.46 -0.80
C GLY A 100 21.51 12.66 0.06
N VAL A 101 20.58 13.49 -0.43
CA VAL A 101 20.05 14.67 0.29
C VAL A 101 18.88 14.34 1.22
N ARG A 102 18.36 13.10 1.20
CA ARG A 102 17.18 12.68 1.98
C ARG A 102 17.59 11.96 3.26
N ASN A 103 16.89 12.24 4.35
CA ASN A 103 16.96 11.43 5.56
C ASN A 103 15.81 10.44 5.57
N LEU A 104 16.10 9.17 5.86
CA LEU A 104 15.13 8.13 6.13
C LEU A 104 15.31 7.65 7.57
N VAL A 105 14.28 7.80 8.39
CA VAL A 105 14.21 7.27 9.74
C VAL A 105 13.31 6.05 9.73
N VAL A 106 13.81 4.95 10.26
CA VAL A 106 13.09 3.67 10.31
C VAL A 106 12.74 3.37 11.76
N VAL A 107 11.49 3.02 11.99
CA VAL A 107 10.93 2.69 13.30
C VAL A 107 10.48 1.24 13.28
N SER A 108 10.99 0.45 14.23
CA SER A 108 10.78 -1.00 14.32
C SER A 108 10.44 -1.45 15.75
N ASP A 109 9.89 -0.55 16.56
CA ASP A 109 9.41 -0.79 17.93
C ASP A 109 7.93 -0.42 18.04
N PRO A 110 7.08 -1.22 18.72
CA PRO A 110 5.65 -0.96 18.83
C PRO A 110 5.29 0.37 19.52
N LYS A 111 6.01 0.74 20.59
CA LYS A 111 5.73 1.98 21.33
C LYS A 111 6.08 3.20 20.49
N LEU A 112 7.24 3.16 19.82
CA LEU A 112 7.69 4.23 18.96
C LEU A 112 6.87 4.33 17.67
N ALA A 113 6.36 3.20 17.17
CA ALA A 113 5.38 3.20 16.10
C ALA A 113 4.07 3.91 16.51
N THR A 114 3.58 3.65 17.72
CA THR A 114 2.43 4.35 18.30
C THR A 114 2.71 5.84 18.48
N GLU A 115 3.93 6.19 18.88
CA GLU A 115 4.36 7.59 19.01
C GLU A 115 4.26 8.31 17.66
N VAL A 116 4.82 7.76 16.58
CA VAL A 116 4.76 8.34 15.22
C VAL A 116 3.34 8.40 14.66
N LEU A 117 2.56 7.32 14.81
CA LEU A 117 1.28 7.17 14.13
C LEU A 117 0.10 7.79 14.87
N HIS A 118 0.24 7.99 16.17
CA HIS A 118 -0.86 8.42 17.04
C HIS A 118 -0.48 9.58 17.94
N THR A 119 0.45 9.39 18.89
CA THR A 119 0.74 10.39 19.94
C THR A 119 1.31 11.67 19.35
N GLN A 120 2.25 11.56 18.40
CA GLN A 120 2.82 12.66 17.63
C GLN A 120 2.30 12.64 16.17
N GLY A 121 1.03 12.26 15.98
CA GLY A 121 0.45 12.11 14.64
C GLY A 121 0.30 13.42 13.86
N VAL A 122 0.40 14.57 14.52
CA VAL A 122 0.43 15.89 13.88
C VAL A 122 1.85 16.22 13.42
N GLU A 123 2.84 16.01 14.27
CA GLU A 123 4.26 16.27 14.03
C GLU A 123 4.79 15.42 12.86
N PHE A 124 4.39 14.16 12.80
CA PHE A 124 4.76 13.22 11.74
C PHE A 124 3.66 13.02 10.68
N GLY A 125 2.60 13.82 10.71
CA GLY A 125 1.40 13.62 9.88
C GLY A 125 1.58 13.96 8.40
N SER A 126 2.64 14.64 8.03
CA SER A 126 2.92 15.01 6.64
C SER A 126 3.44 13.85 5.80
N ARG A 127 3.53 14.10 4.48
CA ARG A 127 3.96 13.10 3.51
C ARG A 127 5.20 13.55 2.75
N PRO A 128 6.21 12.68 2.63
CA PRO A 128 7.40 12.99 1.82
C PRO A 128 7.02 12.97 0.35
N ARG A 129 7.46 13.99 -0.36
CA ARG A 129 7.31 14.08 -1.81
C ARG A 129 8.54 13.51 -2.51
N ASN A 130 8.33 12.95 -3.67
CA ASN A 130 9.39 12.51 -4.58
C ASN A 130 9.02 12.87 -6.03
N VAL A 131 9.99 12.78 -6.93
CA VAL A 131 9.84 13.21 -8.33
C VAL A 131 8.72 12.51 -9.11
N VAL A 132 8.34 11.29 -8.73
CA VAL A 132 7.26 10.53 -9.38
C VAL A 132 5.91 10.86 -8.74
N PHE A 133 5.85 10.93 -7.41
CA PHE A 133 4.62 11.31 -6.73
C PHE A 133 4.22 12.76 -6.98
N ASP A 134 5.17 13.66 -7.22
CA ASP A 134 4.86 15.03 -7.69
C ASP A 134 4.05 15.03 -8.98
N ILE A 135 4.33 14.07 -9.89
CA ILE A 135 3.55 13.90 -11.13
C ILE A 135 2.18 13.26 -10.83
N PHE A 136 2.16 12.15 -10.09
CA PHE A 136 0.94 11.38 -9.84
C PHE A 136 -0.06 12.06 -8.91
N THR A 137 0.32 13.14 -8.24
CA THR A 137 -0.52 13.87 -7.29
C THR A 137 -0.66 15.35 -7.60
N ALA A 138 -0.22 15.81 -8.78
CA ALA A 138 -0.13 17.22 -9.14
C ALA A 138 0.46 18.05 -7.99
N ASN A 139 1.64 17.68 -7.55
CA ASN A 139 2.35 18.35 -6.46
C ASN A 139 1.58 18.38 -5.12
N GLY A 140 0.78 17.34 -4.83
CA GLY A 140 0.03 17.20 -3.58
C GLY A 140 -1.37 17.82 -3.63
N ALA A 141 -1.97 17.93 -4.81
CA ALA A 141 -3.39 18.25 -4.96
C ALA A 141 -4.30 17.10 -4.52
N ASP A 142 -3.72 15.92 -4.29
CA ASP A 142 -4.38 14.74 -3.76
C ASP A 142 -4.53 14.80 -2.23
N MET A 143 -5.08 13.72 -1.64
CA MET A 143 -5.27 13.60 -0.20
C MET A 143 -4.20 12.73 0.49
N VAL A 144 -3.61 11.77 -0.23
CA VAL A 144 -2.75 10.73 0.37
C VAL A 144 -1.32 11.21 0.53
N PHE A 145 -0.79 11.97 -0.44
CA PHE A 145 0.60 12.43 -0.48
C PHE A 145 0.74 13.94 -0.38
N THR A 146 -0.30 14.62 0.15
CA THR A 146 -0.23 16.04 0.48
C THR A 146 0.36 16.28 1.86
N GLU A 147 0.83 17.49 2.10
CA GLU A 147 1.27 17.90 3.43
C GLU A 147 0.09 18.02 4.40
N TYR A 148 0.34 17.71 5.67
CA TYR A 148 -0.67 17.85 6.71
C TYR A 148 -1.02 19.34 6.91
N GLY A 149 -2.28 19.69 6.76
CA GLY A 149 -2.77 21.06 6.83
C GLY A 149 -4.23 21.20 6.45
N ASP A 150 -4.69 22.42 6.15
CA ASP A 150 -6.10 22.70 5.88
C ASP A 150 -6.59 22.05 4.58
N HIS A 151 -5.73 21.96 3.58
CA HIS A 151 -6.05 21.23 2.35
C HIS A 151 -6.34 19.76 2.65
N TRP A 152 -5.45 19.07 3.37
CA TRP A 152 -5.64 17.68 3.77
C TRP A 152 -6.93 17.48 4.57
N ARG A 153 -7.19 18.36 5.56
CA ARG A 153 -8.40 18.28 6.41
C ARG A 153 -9.68 18.41 5.59
N ARG A 154 -9.69 19.34 4.63
CA ARG A 154 -10.80 19.59 3.72
C ARG A 154 -11.07 18.39 2.81
N MET A 155 -10.04 17.88 2.12
CA MET A 155 -10.13 16.71 1.27
C MET A 155 -10.63 15.47 2.05
N ARG A 156 -10.06 15.25 3.25
CA ARG A 156 -10.44 14.15 4.12
C ARG A 156 -11.90 14.21 4.57
N ARG A 157 -12.37 15.41 4.94
CA ARG A 157 -13.77 15.62 5.34
C ARG A 157 -14.72 15.26 4.20
N VAL A 158 -14.52 15.82 3.03
CA VAL A 158 -15.38 15.58 1.86
C VAL A 158 -15.40 14.13 1.47
N MET A 159 -14.25 13.45 1.47
CA MET A 159 -14.18 12.04 1.10
C MET A 159 -14.79 11.10 2.16
N THR A 160 -14.74 11.45 3.44
CA THR A 160 -15.18 10.53 4.50
C THR A 160 -16.69 10.29 4.45
N LEU A 161 -17.49 11.31 4.16
CA LEU A 161 -18.95 11.24 4.21
C LEU A 161 -19.55 10.23 3.23
N PRO A 162 -19.17 10.20 1.92
CA PRO A 162 -19.79 9.31 0.95
C PRO A 162 -19.25 7.87 0.97
N PHE A 163 -18.21 7.58 1.77
CA PHE A 163 -17.60 6.25 1.78
C PHE A 163 -17.59 5.56 3.15
N PHE A 164 -17.48 6.29 4.26
CA PHE A 164 -17.07 5.70 5.54
C PHE A 164 -18.09 5.90 6.66
N THR A 165 -19.37 6.09 6.34
CA THR A 165 -20.43 6.22 7.33
C THR A 165 -21.28 4.96 7.41
N ALA A 166 -21.90 4.71 8.56
CA ALA A 166 -22.83 3.59 8.75
C ALA A 166 -24.01 3.63 7.75
N ARG A 167 -24.46 4.84 7.38
CA ARG A 167 -25.51 5.03 6.37
C ARG A 167 -25.07 4.48 5.00
N VAL A 168 -23.84 4.72 4.59
CA VAL A 168 -23.27 4.21 3.33
C VAL A 168 -23.22 2.69 3.34
N VAL A 169 -22.80 2.08 4.44
CA VAL A 169 -22.82 0.62 4.62
C VAL A 169 -24.20 0.05 4.35
N GLN A 170 -25.23 0.61 5.01
CA GLN A 170 -26.60 0.16 4.83
C GLN A 170 -27.11 0.37 3.40
N GLN A 171 -26.76 1.49 2.77
CA GLN A 171 -27.18 1.81 1.41
C GLN A 171 -26.65 0.81 0.38
N TYR A 172 -25.40 0.35 0.54
CA TYR A 172 -24.73 -0.48 -0.46
C TYR A 172 -24.66 -1.96 -0.08
N LYS A 173 -25.15 -2.36 1.10
CA LYS A 173 -25.10 -3.74 1.60
C LYS A 173 -25.60 -4.76 0.58
N ALA A 174 -26.81 -4.61 0.08
CA ALA A 174 -27.42 -5.54 -0.88
C ALA A 174 -26.63 -5.60 -2.21
N MET A 175 -26.06 -4.46 -2.64
CA MET A 175 -25.23 -4.41 -3.84
C MET A 175 -23.91 -5.17 -3.64
N TRP A 176 -23.26 -5.01 -2.49
CA TRP A 176 -22.04 -5.77 -2.19
C TRP A 176 -22.33 -7.27 -2.14
N GLU A 177 -23.43 -7.65 -1.49
CA GLU A 177 -23.86 -9.04 -1.40
C GLU A 177 -24.09 -9.66 -2.77
N ALA A 178 -24.77 -8.96 -3.66
CA ALA A 178 -25.01 -9.44 -5.02
C ALA A 178 -23.72 -9.59 -5.87
N GLU A 179 -22.76 -8.67 -5.76
CA GLU A 179 -21.48 -8.81 -6.49
C GLU A 179 -20.62 -9.96 -5.94
N MET A 180 -20.73 -10.27 -4.64
CA MET A 180 -20.02 -11.41 -4.04
C MET A 180 -20.67 -12.74 -4.39
N ASP A 181 -22.01 -12.82 -4.34
CA ASP A 181 -22.76 -14.01 -4.72
C ASP A 181 -22.52 -14.35 -6.20
N ALA A 182 -22.42 -13.34 -7.07
CA ALA A 182 -22.08 -13.54 -8.48
C ALA A 182 -20.73 -14.25 -8.69
N VAL A 183 -19.73 -14.03 -7.81
CA VAL A 183 -18.46 -14.79 -7.89
C VAL A 183 -18.66 -16.25 -7.52
N VAL A 184 -19.44 -16.52 -6.47
CA VAL A 184 -19.73 -17.90 -6.02
C VAL A 184 -20.51 -18.66 -7.10
N ASP A 185 -21.51 -18.01 -7.70
CA ASP A 185 -22.33 -18.60 -8.76
C ASP A 185 -21.53 -18.84 -10.04
N ASP A 186 -20.64 -17.91 -10.40
CA ASP A 186 -19.73 -18.06 -11.54
C ASP A 186 -18.78 -19.27 -11.34
N VAL A 187 -18.23 -19.44 -10.13
CA VAL A 187 -17.42 -20.61 -9.77
C VAL A 187 -18.25 -21.90 -9.82
N ARG A 188 -19.50 -21.86 -9.35
CA ARG A 188 -20.41 -23.02 -9.35
C ARG A 188 -20.77 -23.47 -10.77
N GLY A 189 -20.90 -22.53 -11.70
CA GLY A 189 -21.20 -22.80 -13.12
C GLY A 189 -20.01 -23.21 -13.97
N ASP A 190 -18.78 -23.12 -13.46
CA ASP A 190 -17.56 -23.32 -14.25
C ASP A 190 -16.95 -24.72 -14.01
N ALA A 191 -17.08 -25.61 -14.98
CA ALA A 191 -16.49 -26.96 -14.94
C ALA A 191 -14.94 -26.94 -14.83
N VAL A 192 -14.26 -25.92 -15.37
CA VAL A 192 -12.81 -25.77 -15.24
C VAL A 192 -12.45 -25.43 -13.79
N ALA A 193 -13.24 -24.56 -13.15
CA ALA A 193 -13.05 -24.22 -11.74
C ALA A 193 -13.17 -25.47 -10.84
N GLN A 194 -14.07 -26.38 -11.17
CA GLN A 194 -14.31 -27.61 -10.41
C GLN A 194 -13.31 -28.73 -10.72
N GLY A 195 -12.65 -28.68 -11.88
CA GLY A 195 -11.68 -29.68 -12.31
C GLY A 195 -10.23 -29.26 -12.10
N THR A 196 -9.67 -28.59 -13.10
CA THR A 196 -8.24 -28.21 -13.10
C THR A 196 -7.94 -26.94 -12.31
N GLY A 197 -8.98 -26.22 -11.91
CA GLY A 197 -8.87 -24.92 -11.25
C GLY A 197 -8.59 -23.77 -12.20
N PHE A 198 -8.68 -22.55 -11.70
CA PHE A 198 -8.42 -21.32 -12.46
C PHE A 198 -7.76 -20.25 -11.60
N VAL A 199 -7.20 -19.21 -12.25
CA VAL A 199 -6.63 -18.04 -11.58
C VAL A 199 -7.76 -17.18 -11.00
N VAL A 200 -7.97 -17.26 -9.70
CA VAL A 200 -9.09 -16.61 -8.99
C VAL A 200 -9.03 -15.09 -9.09
N ARG A 201 -7.82 -14.53 -9.21
CA ARG A 201 -7.56 -13.09 -9.19
C ARG A 201 -8.48 -12.28 -10.14
N ARG A 202 -8.65 -12.69 -11.39
CA ARG A 202 -9.43 -11.90 -12.37
C ARG A 202 -10.90 -11.72 -11.95
N ARG A 203 -11.51 -12.76 -11.39
CA ARG A 203 -12.91 -12.72 -10.92
C ARG A 203 -13.06 -11.85 -9.68
N LEU A 204 -12.17 -12.01 -8.71
CA LEU A 204 -12.12 -11.16 -7.52
C LEU A 204 -11.84 -9.69 -7.87
N GLN A 205 -10.97 -9.46 -8.85
CA GLN A 205 -10.67 -8.12 -9.32
C GLN A 205 -11.91 -7.47 -9.94
N LEU A 206 -12.64 -8.17 -10.81
CA LEU A 206 -13.90 -7.67 -11.39
C LEU A 206 -14.93 -7.33 -10.30
N MET A 207 -15.11 -8.21 -9.32
CA MET A 207 -15.99 -7.98 -8.18
C MET A 207 -15.63 -6.69 -7.42
N LEU A 208 -14.36 -6.52 -7.05
CA LEU A 208 -13.89 -5.35 -6.31
C LEU A 208 -14.01 -4.06 -7.13
N TYR A 209 -13.70 -4.12 -8.44
CA TYR A 209 -13.91 -2.99 -9.34
C TYR A 209 -15.40 -2.65 -9.44
N ASN A 210 -16.29 -3.62 -9.57
CA ASN A 210 -17.73 -3.39 -9.61
C ASN A 210 -18.26 -2.77 -8.32
N ILE A 211 -17.85 -3.28 -7.17
CA ILE A 211 -18.19 -2.71 -5.87
C ILE A 211 -17.78 -1.23 -5.83
N MET A 212 -16.53 -0.93 -6.17
CA MET A 212 -16.00 0.44 -6.11
C MET A 212 -16.62 1.36 -7.14
N TYR A 213 -16.78 0.93 -8.38
CA TYR A 213 -17.34 1.77 -9.45
C TYR A 213 -18.84 2.01 -9.29
N ARG A 214 -19.59 1.05 -8.75
CA ARG A 214 -20.99 1.27 -8.37
C ARG A 214 -21.13 2.28 -7.24
N MET A 215 -20.28 2.18 -6.23
CA MET A 215 -20.28 3.17 -5.14
C MET A 215 -19.82 4.55 -5.58
N MET A 216 -18.79 4.62 -6.41
CA MET A 216 -18.19 5.87 -6.84
C MET A 216 -19.03 6.57 -7.92
N PHE A 217 -19.50 5.83 -8.94
CA PHE A 217 -20.04 6.38 -10.18
C PHE A 217 -21.41 5.85 -10.58
N ASP A 218 -21.98 4.91 -9.82
CA ASP A 218 -23.17 4.13 -10.22
C ASP A 218 -22.94 3.40 -11.57
N ALA A 219 -21.75 2.86 -11.77
CA ALA A 219 -21.31 2.18 -12.98
C ALA A 219 -20.84 0.74 -12.68
N ARG A 220 -21.06 -0.20 -13.62
CA ARG A 220 -20.70 -1.60 -13.50
C ARG A 220 -20.07 -2.11 -14.78
N PHE A 221 -19.02 -2.92 -14.66
CA PHE A 221 -18.44 -3.66 -15.77
C PHE A 221 -19.22 -4.98 -15.99
N LYS A 222 -19.40 -5.36 -17.24
CA LYS A 222 -20.22 -6.53 -17.61
C LYS A 222 -19.52 -7.84 -17.35
N SER A 223 -18.21 -7.91 -17.64
CA SER A 223 -17.40 -9.13 -17.51
C SER A 223 -15.92 -8.79 -17.38
N VAL A 224 -15.10 -9.80 -17.17
CA VAL A 224 -13.62 -9.68 -17.18
C VAL A 224 -13.07 -9.25 -18.55
N ASP A 225 -13.85 -9.40 -19.62
CA ASP A 225 -13.47 -9.04 -20.98
C ASP A 225 -14.08 -7.69 -21.41
N ASP A 226 -14.74 -6.98 -20.50
CA ASP A 226 -15.24 -5.63 -20.74
C ASP A 226 -14.06 -4.68 -21.06
N PRO A 227 -14.07 -3.99 -22.23
CA PRO A 227 -12.96 -3.10 -22.62
C PRO A 227 -12.64 -2.02 -21.59
N MET A 228 -13.66 -1.48 -20.90
CA MET A 228 -13.47 -0.46 -19.87
C MET A 228 -12.82 -1.04 -18.62
N PHE A 229 -13.14 -2.29 -18.25
CA PHE A 229 -12.49 -3.00 -17.15
C PHE A 229 -11.01 -3.29 -17.47
N ILE A 230 -10.72 -3.80 -18.67
CA ILE A 230 -9.36 -4.07 -19.14
C ILE A 230 -8.53 -2.78 -19.12
N GLU A 231 -9.07 -1.68 -19.59
CA GLU A 231 -8.39 -0.38 -19.60
C GLU A 231 -8.13 0.14 -18.17
N ALA A 232 -9.12 0.08 -17.29
CA ALA A 232 -8.99 0.52 -15.89
C ALA A 232 -7.93 -0.31 -15.14
N THR A 233 -7.94 -1.63 -15.30
CA THR A 233 -6.96 -2.54 -14.67
C THR A 233 -5.55 -2.33 -15.24
N ARG A 234 -5.41 -2.11 -16.55
CA ARG A 234 -4.15 -1.79 -17.21
C ARG A 234 -3.55 -0.50 -16.64
N PHE A 235 -4.34 0.56 -16.51
CA PHE A 235 -3.91 1.82 -15.93
C PHE A 235 -3.42 1.67 -14.48
N ASN A 236 -4.15 0.94 -13.64
CA ASN A 236 -3.75 0.72 -12.25
C ASN A 236 -2.45 -0.09 -12.16
N SER A 237 -2.30 -1.14 -12.95
CA SER A 237 -1.10 -1.97 -13.00
C SER A 237 0.13 -1.18 -13.46
N GLU A 238 0.01 -0.40 -14.55
CA GLU A 238 1.11 0.41 -15.08
C GLU A 238 1.53 1.52 -14.10
N ARG A 239 0.56 2.19 -13.47
CA ARG A 239 0.83 3.19 -12.43
C ARG A 239 1.55 2.59 -11.23
N SER A 240 1.07 1.44 -10.75
CA SER A 240 1.71 0.73 -9.63
C SER A 240 3.16 0.37 -9.96
N ARG A 241 3.43 -0.18 -11.14
CA ARG A 241 4.77 -0.52 -11.61
C ARG A 241 5.70 0.71 -11.64
N LEU A 242 5.25 1.83 -12.18
CA LEU A 242 6.05 3.05 -12.23
C LEU A 242 6.24 3.67 -10.83
N ALA A 243 5.21 3.73 -10.01
CA ALA A 243 5.29 4.31 -8.67
C ALA A 243 6.19 3.49 -7.72
N GLN A 244 6.30 2.19 -7.92
CA GLN A 244 7.07 1.28 -7.08
C GLN A 244 8.47 0.96 -7.59
N SER A 245 8.85 1.47 -8.76
CA SER A 245 10.18 1.29 -9.32
C SER A 245 11.26 1.99 -8.48
N PHE A 246 12.42 1.36 -8.38
CA PHE A 246 13.61 1.98 -7.77
C PHE A 246 14.36 2.90 -8.73
N GLU A 247 14.01 2.90 -10.02
CA GLU A 247 14.71 3.65 -11.06
C GLU A 247 14.79 5.16 -10.81
N TYR A 248 13.78 5.76 -10.19
CA TYR A 248 13.78 7.20 -9.94
C TYR A 248 14.55 7.62 -8.69
N ASN A 249 14.97 6.67 -7.84
CA ASN A 249 15.63 6.96 -6.57
C ASN A 249 16.90 7.79 -6.74
N TYR A 250 17.70 7.53 -7.78
CA TYR A 250 18.93 8.31 -8.00
C TYR A 250 18.65 9.80 -8.24
N GLY A 251 17.59 10.15 -8.95
CA GLY A 251 17.23 11.55 -9.17
C GLY A 251 16.48 12.19 -8.00
N ASP A 252 15.86 11.39 -7.12
CA ASP A 252 15.27 11.87 -5.88
C ASP A 252 16.33 12.06 -4.78
N PHE A 253 17.28 11.15 -4.68
CA PHE A 253 18.37 11.21 -3.70
C PHE A 253 19.49 12.18 -4.09
N ILE A 254 19.77 12.31 -5.39
CA ILE A 254 20.82 13.18 -5.92
C ILE A 254 20.21 14.06 -7.03
N PRO A 255 19.66 15.24 -6.68
CA PRO A 255 18.88 16.06 -7.61
C PRO A 255 19.57 16.45 -8.91
N ILE A 256 20.91 16.57 -8.92
CA ILE A 256 21.68 16.87 -10.13
C ILE A 256 21.57 15.76 -11.21
N LEU A 257 21.13 14.55 -10.81
CA LEU A 257 20.93 13.43 -11.73
C LEU A 257 19.50 13.40 -12.34
N ARG A 258 18.59 14.29 -11.92
CA ARG A 258 17.21 14.35 -12.47
C ARG A 258 17.11 14.47 -14.00
N PRO A 259 17.99 15.18 -14.70
CA PRO A 259 17.93 15.23 -16.16
C PRO A 259 17.97 13.85 -16.84
N PHE A 260 18.66 12.88 -16.22
CA PHE A 260 18.74 11.50 -16.73
C PHE A 260 17.45 10.70 -16.54
N LEU A 261 16.56 11.15 -15.66
CA LEU A 261 15.21 10.59 -15.47
C LEU A 261 14.18 11.11 -16.48
N ARG A 262 14.55 12.03 -17.39
CA ARG A 262 13.57 12.71 -18.25
C ARG A 262 12.67 11.74 -19.01
N GLY A 263 13.23 10.67 -19.58
CA GLY A 263 12.48 9.65 -20.30
C GLY A 263 11.49 8.91 -19.39
N TYR A 264 11.92 8.54 -18.19
CA TYR A 264 11.08 7.89 -17.19
C TYR A 264 9.95 8.80 -16.70
N LEU A 265 10.26 10.04 -16.34
CA LEU A 265 9.27 11.01 -15.87
C LEU A 265 8.27 11.40 -16.97
N ASN A 266 8.68 11.39 -18.24
CA ASN A 266 7.75 11.60 -19.36
C ASN A 266 6.75 10.44 -19.48
N LYS A 267 7.18 9.18 -19.30
CA LYS A 267 6.27 8.03 -19.24
C LYS A 267 5.25 8.17 -18.10
N CYS A 268 5.71 8.64 -16.92
CA CYS A 268 4.82 8.90 -15.79
C CYS A 268 3.77 10.00 -16.12
N ARG A 269 4.19 11.10 -16.77
CA ARG A 269 3.28 12.19 -17.16
C ARG A 269 2.27 11.74 -18.22
N ASP A 270 2.71 11.03 -19.24
CA ASP A 270 1.84 10.50 -20.29
C ASP A 270 0.79 9.54 -19.69
N LEU A 271 1.23 8.59 -18.87
CA LEU A 271 0.31 7.68 -18.19
C LEU A 271 -0.70 8.44 -17.33
N GLN A 272 -0.25 9.41 -16.52
CA GLN A 272 -1.13 10.17 -15.65
C GLN A 272 -2.15 10.98 -16.46
N SER A 273 -1.73 11.63 -17.51
CA SER A 273 -2.63 12.38 -18.39
C SER A 273 -3.73 11.49 -18.98
N ARG A 274 -3.37 10.31 -19.52
CA ARG A 274 -4.34 9.34 -20.06
C ARG A 274 -5.29 8.80 -18.99
N ARG A 275 -4.78 8.52 -17.78
CA ARG A 275 -5.62 8.07 -16.66
C ARG A 275 -6.63 9.11 -16.23
N LEU A 276 -6.19 10.34 -16.02
CA LEU A 276 -7.09 11.42 -15.62
C LEU A 276 -8.16 11.67 -16.69
N ALA A 277 -7.77 11.66 -17.98
CA ALA A 277 -8.73 11.78 -19.08
C ALA A 277 -9.72 10.62 -19.10
N PHE A 278 -9.28 9.38 -18.84
CA PHE A 278 -10.15 8.22 -18.77
C PHE A 278 -11.21 8.37 -17.66
N PHE A 279 -10.83 8.74 -16.45
CA PHE A 279 -11.78 8.92 -15.36
C PHE A 279 -12.70 10.12 -15.60
N ASN A 280 -12.14 11.25 -16.03
CA ASN A 280 -12.91 12.46 -16.27
C ASN A 280 -13.98 12.23 -17.35
N ASN A 281 -13.58 11.77 -18.54
CA ASN A 281 -14.47 11.66 -19.69
C ASN A 281 -15.52 10.56 -19.56
N ASN A 282 -15.14 9.43 -18.94
CA ASN A 282 -16.03 8.28 -18.86
C ASN A 282 -16.95 8.27 -17.64
N TYR A 283 -16.57 8.96 -16.55
CA TYR A 283 -17.31 8.89 -15.29
C TYR A 283 -17.66 10.28 -14.74
N VAL A 284 -16.68 11.14 -14.46
CA VAL A 284 -16.92 12.41 -13.77
C VAL A 284 -17.84 13.32 -14.58
N GLU A 285 -17.51 13.58 -15.86
CA GLU A 285 -18.31 14.45 -16.73
C GLU A 285 -19.71 13.89 -17.02
N LYS A 286 -19.85 12.58 -17.09
CA LYS A 286 -21.18 11.95 -17.24
C LYS A 286 -22.05 12.22 -16.01
N ARG A 287 -21.50 12.10 -14.82
CA ARG A 287 -22.23 12.37 -13.57
C ARG A 287 -22.53 13.87 -13.42
N ARG A 288 -21.60 14.73 -13.78
CA ARG A 288 -21.80 16.19 -13.79
C ARG A 288 -23.01 16.57 -14.63
N LYS A 289 -23.14 16.03 -15.85
CA LYS A 289 -24.30 16.24 -16.72
C LYS A 289 -25.61 15.75 -16.10
N VAL A 290 -25.61 14.61 -15.43
CA VAL A 290 -26.79 14.08 -14.72
C VAL A 290 -27.21 15.02 -13.60
N MET A 291 -26.27 15.54 -12.81
CA MET A 291 -26.55 16.48 -11.72
C MET A 291 -27.10 17.83 -12.19
N ASP A 292 -26.71 18.28 -13.37
CA ASP A 292 -27.19 19.56 -13.95
C ASP A 292 -28.58 19.45 -14.59
N THR A 293 -29.11 18.21 -14.77
CA THR A 293 -30.43 18.00 -15.38
C THR A 293 -31.54 18.28 -14.36
N PRO A 294 -32.49 19.20 -14.65
CA PRO A 294 -33.61 19.53 -13.77
C PRO A 294 -34.50 18.30 -13.52
N GLY A 295 -34.90 18.08 -12.28
CA GLY A 295 -35.81 16.98 -11.89
C GLY A 295 -35.12 15.78 -11.23
N ASP A 296 -33.82 15.63 -11.38
CA ASP A 296 -33.05 14.49 -10.83
C ASP A 296 -32.27 14.82 -9.53
N ARG A 297 -32.39 16.06 -9.05
CA ARG A 297 -31.64 16.61 -7.92
C ARG A 297 -31.83 15.93 -6.57
N ASN A 298 -32.88 15.12 -6.40
CA ASN A 298 -33.18 14.48 -5.13
C ASN A 298 -32.59 13.06 -4.97
N LYS A 299 -31.79 12.62 -5.91
CA LYS A 299 -31.18 11.29 -5.87
C LYS A 299 -29.65 11.41 -5.83
N LEU A 300 -29.09 11.78 -4.68
CA LEU A 300 -27.68 11.48 -4.39
C LEU A 300 -27.51 9.96 -4.43
N ARG A 301 -26.89 9.45 -5.49
CA ARG A 301 -26.89 8.04 -5.85
C ARG A 301 -25.56 7.39 -5.57
N CYS A 302 -24.47 8.16 -5.70
CA CYS A 302 -23.13 7.64 -5.59
C CYS A 302 -22.17 8.70 -5.01
N ALA A 303 -20.97 8.25 -4.66
CA ALA A 303 -20.02 9.10 -3.95
C ALA A 303 -19.56 10.33 -4.71
N ILE A 304 -19.41 10.22 -6.05
CA ILE A 304 -18.99 11.36 -6.87
C ILE A 304 -20.01 12.52 -6.83
N ASP A 305 -21.29 12.24 -6.63
CA ASP A 305 -22.31 13.29 -6.54
C ASP A 305 -22.06 14.21 -5.35
N HIS A 306 -21.69 13.65 -4.19
CA HIS A 306 -21.31 14.43 -3.00
C HIS A 306 -20.02 15.23 -3.22
N ILE A 307 -19.06 14.66 -3.96
CA ILE A 307 -17.78 15.30 -4.26
C ILE A 307 -18.00 16.48 -5.23
N LEU A 308 -18.85 16.30 -6.24
CA LEU A 308 -19.23 17.36 -7.19
C LEU A 308 -20.07 18.46 -6.52
N GLU A 309 -20.90 18.11 -5.53
CA GLU A 309 -21.62 19.12 -4.74
C GLU A 309 -20.65 19.97 -3.91
N ALA A 310 -19.64 19.35 -3.29
CA ALA A 310 -18.59 20.08 -2.56
C ALA A 310 -17.76 21.00 -3.51
N GLU A 311 -17.51 20.59 -4.75
CA GLU A 311 -16.89 21.43 -5.77
C GLU A 311 -17.78 22.63 -6.10
N LYS A 312 -19.07 22.41 -6.33
CA LYS A 312 -20.05 23.47 -6.64
C LYS A 312 -20.16 24.50 -5.50
N ASN A 313 -20.01 24.04 -4.26
CA ASN A 313 -20.00 24.90 -3.08
C ASN A 313 -18.64 25.60 -2.83
N GLY A 314 -17.66 25.41 -3.70
CA GLY A 314 -16.34 26.04 -3.59
C GLY A 314 -15.41 25.40 -2.55
N GLU A 315 -15.77 24.22 -1.99
CA GLU A 315 -14.93 23.50 -1.05
C GLU A 315 -13.76 22.77 -1.73
N LEU A 316 -13.96 22.37 -2.99
CA LEU A 316 -12.98 21.66 -3.81
C LEU A 316 -12.81 22.36 -5.16
N THR A 317 -11.66 22.14 -5.80
CA THR A 317 -11.44 22.48 -7.21
C THR A 317 -11.72 21.24 -8.09
N ALA A 318 -11.92 21.44 -9.40
CA ALA A 318 -12.05 20.35 -10.36
C ALA A 318 -10.84 19.38 -10.33
N GLU A 319 -9.66 19.92 -10.08
CA GLU A 319 -8.44 19.14 -9.89
C GLU A 319 -8.53 18.26 -8.64
N ASN A 320 -9.02 18.78 -7.51
CA ASN A 320 -9.22 17.98 -6.30
C ASN A 320 -10.22 16.84 -6.52
N VAL A 321 -11.30 17.07 -7.25
CA VAL A 321 -12.31 16.05 -7.59
C VAL A 321 -11.64 14.87 -8.30
N ILE A 322 -10.89 15.12 -9.36
CA ILE A 322 -10.26 14.04 -10.13
C ILE A 322 -9.18 13.31 -9.33
N TYR A 323 -8.46 14.00 -8.42
CA TYR A 323 -7.47 13.35 -7.56
C TYR A 323 -8.10 12.56 -6.41
N ILE A 324 -9.30 12.89 -5.92
CA ILE A 324 -10.07 12.01 -5.02
C ILE A 324 -10.42 10.71 -5.74
N VAL A 325 -10.94 10.79 -6.96
CA VAL A 325 -11.25 9.63 -7.81
C VAL A 325 -10.00 8.75 -8.01
N GLU A 326 -8.90 9.38 -8.36
CA GLU A 326 -7.60 8.72 -8.56
C GLU A 326 -7.12 8.00 -7.29
N ASN A 327 -7.16 8.64 -6.14
CA ASN A 327 -6.72 8.07 -4.86
C ASN A 327 -7.52 6.83 -4.47
N ILE A 328 -8.84 6.87 -4.64
CA ILE A 328 -9.71 5.75 -4.30
C ILE A 328 -9.44 4.57 -5.23
N ASN A 329 -9.34 4.79 -6.53
CA ASN A 329 -9.04 3.74 -7.49
C ASN A 329 -7.70 3.05 -7.23
N VAL A 330 -6.70 3.78 -6.75
CA VAL A 330 -5.37 3.22 -6.45
C VAL A 330 -5.37 2.48 -5.11
N ALA A 331 -6.02 3.03 -4.09
CA ALA A 331 -5.85 2.56 -2.72
C ALA A 331 -6.82 1.43 -2.34
N ALA A 332 -8.08 1.51 -2.79
CA ALA A 332 -9.14 0.66 -2.23
C ALA A 332 -9.23 -0.72 -2.87
N ILE A 333 -8.83 -0.89 -4.12
CA ILE A 333 -9.05 -2.11 -4.88
C ILE A 333 -7.89 -3.10 -4.70
N GLU A 334 -6.69 -2.71 -5.13
CA GLU A 334 -5.56 -3.64 -5.21
C GLU A 334 -5.09 -4.14 -3.84
N THR A 335 -5.07 -3.30 -2.82
CA THR A 335 -4.67 -3.72 -1.46
C THR A 335 -5.61 -4.77 -0.87
N THR A 336 -6.91 -4.62 -1.12
CA THR A 336 -7.92 -5.59 -0.72
C THR A 336 -7.76 -6.89 -1.50
N LEU A 337 -7.55 -6.80 -2.81
CA LEU A 337 -7.35 -7.96 -3.67
C LEU A 337 -6.13 -8.78 -3.25
N TRP A 338 -5.00 -8.14 -2.95
CA TRP A 338 -3.80 -8.83 -2.47
C TRP A 338 -4.06 -9.58 -1.16
N SER A 339 -4.77 -8.96 -0.22
CA SER A 339 -5.12 -9.60 1.06
C SER A 339 -6.00 -10.83 0.85
N ILE A 340 -6.99 -10.77 -0.04
CA ILE A 340 -7.87 -11.89 -0.34
C ILE A 340 -7.10 -13.02 -1.05
N GLU A 341 -6.22 -12.69 -1.99
CA GLU A 341 -5.39 -13.67 -2.70
C GLU A 341 -4.51 -14.48 -1.73
N TRP A 342 -3.84 -13.80 -0.79
CA TRP A 342 -3.06 -14.50 0.24
C TRP A 342 -3.92 -15.33 1.18
N ALA A 343 -5.07 -14.80 1.61
CA ALA A 343 -5.95 -15.56 2.49
C ALA A 343 -6.47 -16.84 1.84
N LEU A 344 -6.86 -16.76 0.57
CA LEU A 344 -7.27 -17.94 -0.19
C LEU A 344 -6.13 -18.96 -0.30
N ALA A 345 -4.92 -18.50 -0.62
CA ALA A 345 -3.76 -19.38 -0.73
C ALA A 345 -3.42 -20.05 0.60
N GLU A 346 -3.45 -19.31 1.71
CA GLU A 346 -3.20 -19.86 3.05
C GLU A 346 -4.30 -20.85 3.46
N VAL A 347 -5.56 -20.56 3.24
CA VAL A 347 -6.67 -21.46 3.56
C VAL A 347 -6.60 -22.74 2.73
N VAL A 348 -6.22 -22.65 1.45
CA VAL A 348 -5.98 -23.83 0.59
C VAL A 348 -4.81 -24.66 1.08
N ASN A 349 -3.73 -24.01 1.52
CA ASN A 349 -2.54 -24.68 2.05
C ASN A 349 -2.76 -25.29 3.45
N HIS A 350 -3.83 -24.90 4.16
CA HIS A 350 -4.15 -25.36 5.52
C HIS A 350 -5.57 -25.95 5.60
N PRO A 351 -5.81 -27.19 5.12
CA PRO A 351 -7.14 -27.81 5.08
C PRO A 351 -7.84 -27.86 6.45
N ALA A 352 -7.08 -28.01 7.53
CA ALA A 352 -7.63 -27.99 8.89
C ALA A 352 -8.23 -26.62 9.25
N VAL A 353 -7.60 -25.52 8.82
CA VAL A 353 -8.14 -24.16 8.99
C VAL A 353 -9.41 -23.99 8.15
N GLN A 354 -9.39 -24.48 6.91
CA GLN A 354 -10.56 -24.44 6.03
C GLN A 354 -11.76 -25.17 6.67
N SER A 355 -11.53 -26.36 7.21
CA SER A 355 -12.56 -27.16 7.88
C SER A 355 -13.13 -26.47 9.12
N LYS A 356 -12.27 -25.85 9.93
CA LYS A 356 -12.69 -25.10 11.13
C LYS A 356 -13.55 -23.87 10.77
N VAL A 357 -13.15 -23.11 9.72
CA VAL A 357 -13.96 -21.97 9.25
C VAL A 357 -15.33 -22.45 8.77
N ARG A 358 -15.39 -23.56 8.04
CA ARG A 358 -16.65 -24.14 7.56
C ARG A 358 -17.54 -24.58 8.72
N ALA A 359 -16.97 -25.30 9.70
CA ALA A 359 -17.69 -25.72 10.90
C ALA A 359 -18.27 -24.50 11.64
N GLU A 360 -17.46 -23.45 11.88
CA GLU A 360 -17.95 -22.22 12.51
C GLU A 360 -19.11 -21.59 11.73
N ILE A 361 -19.02 -21.51 10.39
CA ILE A 361 -20.09 -20.94 9.57
C ILE A 361 -21.39 -21.73 9.74
N ASN A 362 -21.32 -23.06 9.69
CA ASN A 362 -22.49 -23.92 9.83
C ASN A 362 -23.07 -23.88 11.26
N ASP A 363 -22.21 -23.91 12.28
CA ASP A 363 -22.63 -23.87 13.70
C ASP A 363 -23.29 -22.54 14.08
N VAL A 364 -22.76 -21.42 13.56
CA VAL A 364 -23.22 -20.07 13.95
C VAL A 364 -24.40 -19.58 13.12
N LEU A 365 -24.44 -19.94 11.82
CA LEU A 365 -25.46 -19.45 10.88
C LEU A 365 -26.48 -20.54 10.48
N GLY A 366 -26.23 -21.83 10.77
CA GLY A 366 -27.02 -22.93 10.23
C GLY A 366 -26.90 -23.05 8.71
N ASP A 367 -27.66 -23.96 8.10
CA ASP A 367 -27.51 -24.26 6.68
C ASP A 367 -28.15 -23.20 5.77
N ASP A 368 -29.19 -22.53 6.23
CA ASP A 368 -30.04 -21.64 5.42
C ASP A 368 -29.72 -20.15 5.59
N GLU A 369 -29.10 -19.73 6.71
CA GLU A 369 -28.82 -18.30 6.92
C GLU A 369 -27.67 -17.83 6.01
N PRO A 370 -27.90 -16.82 5.15
CA PRO A 370 -26.86 -16.31 4.27
C PRO A 370 -25.75 -15.61 5.07
N ILE A 371 -24.50 -15.75 4.58
CA ILE A 371 -23.38 -15.00 5.13
C ILE A 371 -23.55 -13.54 4.71
N THR A 372 -23.83 -12.66 5.67
CA THR A 372 -24.04 -11.23 5.45
C THR A 372 -22.97 -10.40 6.16
N GLU A 373 -22.88 -9.12 5.82
CA GLU A 373 -22.00 -8.19 6.55
C GLU A 373 -22.31 -8.19 8.05
N SER A 374 -23.58 -8.31 8.41
CA SER A 374 -24.03 -8.37 9.81
C SER A 374 -23.75 -9.70 10.52
N SER A 375 -23.48 -10.78 9.80
CA SER A 375 -23.14 -12.08 10.40
C SER A 375 -21.63 -12.32 10.56
N ILE A 376 -20.79 -11.66 9.77
CA ILE A 376 -19.32 -11.87 9.80
C ILE A 376 -18.72 -11.60 11.18
N HIS A 377 -19.22 -10.63 11.94
CA HIS A 377 -18.69 -10.34 13.27
C HIS A 377 -19.01 -11.43 14.31
N LYS A 378 -19.94 -12.35 14.03
CA LYS A 378 -20.22 -13.53 14.84
C LYS A 378 -19.21 -14.66 14.58
N LEU A 379 -18.51 -14.64 13.42
CA LEU A 379 -17.57 -15.66 12.97
C LEU A 379 -16.17 -15.33 13.50
N THR A 380 -15.89 -15.72 14.73
CA THR A 380 -14.68 -15.35 15.47
C THR A 380 -13.43 -16.01 14.92
N TYR A 381 -13.53 -17.28 14.48
CA TYR A 381 -12.42 -18.00 13.85
C TYR A 381 -12.10 -17.44 12.48
N LEU A 382 -13.11 -17.13 11.66
CA LEU A 382 -12.91 -16.43 10.39
C LEU A 382 -12.20 -15.08 10.59
N GLN A 383 -12.57 -14.32 11.62
CA GLN A 383 -11.86 -13.07 11.95
C GLN A 383 -10.41 -13.32 12.36
N ALA A 384 -10.13 -14.41 13.08
CA ALA A 384 -8.77 -14.80 13.42
C ALA A 384 -7.95 -15.16 12.16
N VAL A 385 -8.53 -15.88 11.19
CA VAL A 385 -7.92 -16.15 9.88
C VAL A 385 -7.57 -14.87 9.13
N ILE A 386 -8.48 -13.90 9.11
CA ILE A 386 -8.24 -12.58 8.49
C ILE A 386 -7.08 -11.84 9.17
N LYS A 387 -7.08 -11.81 10.50
CA LYS A 387 -6.02 -11.16 11.28
C LYS A 387 -4.67 -11.81 11.04
N GLU A 388 -4.61 -13.13 11.02
CA GLU A 388 -3.38 -13.88 10.78
C GLU A 388 -2.85 -13.67 9.35
N THR A 389 -3.74 -13.65 8.36
CA THR A 389 -3.35 -13.31 6.98
C THR A 389 -2.72 -11.92 6.90
N LEU A 390 -3.33 -10.91 7.53
CA LEU A 390 -2.81 -9.54 7.52
C LEU A 390 -1.55 -9.37 8.34
N ARG A 391 -1.35 -10.18 9.37
CA ARG A 391 -0.11 -10.24 10.15
C ARG A 391 1.04 -10.80 9.29
N LEU A 392 0.83 -11.97 8.72
CA LEU A 392 1.87 -12.71 7.98
C LEU A 392 2.18 -12.02 6.65
N HIS A 393 1.14 -11.61 5.93
CA HIS A 393 1.20 -11.02 4.59
C HIS A 393 0.70 -9.57 4.60
N SER A 394 1.54 -8.65 5.02
CA SER A 394 1.20 -7.23 5.02
C SER A 394 1.29 -6.62 3.62
N PRO A 395 0.19 -6.20 2.99
CA PRO A 395 0.22 -5.59 1.65
C PRO A 395 1.04 -4.29 1.60
N ILE A 396 1.18 -3.60 2.72
CA ILE A 396 1.95 -2.34 2.83
C ILE A 396 2.92 -2.45 4.01
N PRO A 397 4.05 -3.14 3.82
CA PRO A 397 4.94 -3.58 4.90
C PRO A 397 5.63 -2.44 5.65
N LEU A 398 5.80 -1.27 5.01
CA LEU A 398 6.42 -0.08 5.59
C LEU A 398 5.41 1.04 5.87
N LEU A 399 4.13 0.76 5.72
CA LEU A 399 3.03 1.73 5.71
C LEU A 399 3.24 2.85 4.66
N VAL A 400 2.32 3.80 4.58
CA VAL A 400 2.53 5.01 3.77
C VAL A 400 3.53 5.90 4.53
N PRO A 401 4.66 6.27 3.90
CA PRO A 401 5.69 7.03 4.59
C PRO A 401 5.18 8.33 5.20
N HIS A 402 5.66 8.65 6.38
CA HIS A 402 5.42 9.88 7.12
C HIS A 402 6.57 10.87 6.93
N MET A 403 6.33 12.13 7.28
CA MET A 403 7.35 13.19 7.29
C MET A 403 7.04 14.21 8.38
N ASN A 404 8.09 14.70 9.03
CA ASN A 404 7.98 15.83 9.95
C ASN A 404 8.25 17.16 9.23
N LEU A 405 7.36 18.14 9.39
CA LEU A 405 7.52 19.48 8.80
C LEU A 405 8.48 20.37 9.61
N GLU A 406 8.65 20.09 10.88
CA GLU A 406 9.61 20.73 11.76
C GLU A 406 10.49 19.68 12.44
N GLU A 407 11.52 20.11 13.16
CA GLU A 407 12.33 19.22 13.99
C GLU A 407 11.44 18.55 15.05
N ALA A 408 11.57 17.24 15.21
CA ALA A 408 10.75 16.45 16.14
C ALA A 408 11.61 15.57 17.06
N LYS A 409 11.03 15.10 18.14
CA LYS A 409 11.66 14.13 19.05
C LYS A 409 11.01 12.76 18.89
N LEU A 410 11.81 11.70 18.86
CA LEU A 410 11.32 10.33 18.79
C LEU A 410 12.26 9.40 19.53
N GLY A 411 11.77 8.67 20.53
CA GLY A 411 12.57 7.71 21.28
C GLY A 411 13.85 8.29 21.89
N GLY A 412 13.83 9.56 22.33
CA GLY A 412 14.99 10.27 22.87
C GLY A 412 15.97 10.81 21.82
N TYR A 413 15.67 10.65 20.54
CA TYR A 413 16.46 11.19 19.44
C TYR A 413 15.84 12.45 18.84
N THR A 414 16.67 13.28 18.22
CA THR A 414 16.24 14.44 17.44
C THR A 414 16.13 14.05 15.96
N ILE A 415 14.93 14.19 15.39
CA ILE A 415 14.62 13.89 14.00
C ILE A 415 14.65 15.20 13.21
N PRO A 416 15.61 15.39 12.29
CA PRO A 416 15.71 16.62 11.51
C PRO A 416 14.44 16.90 10.69
N LYS A 417 14.11 18.18 10.52
CA LYS A 417 13.04 18.65 9.64
C LYS A 417 13.09 17.99 8.27
N GLY A 418 11.92 17.61 7.74
CA GLY A 418 11.78 17.02 6.40
C GLY A 418 12.32 15.60 6.27
N SER A 419 12.51 14.89 7.39
CA SER A 419 12.89 13.49 7.38
C SER A 419 11.71 12.62 6.95
N LYS A 420 11.96 11.69 6.01
CA LYS A 420 11.04 10.60 5.71
C LYS A 420 11.08 9.61 6.87
N VAL A 421 9.93 9.32 7.46
CA VAL A 421 9.79 8.36 8.57
C VAL A 421 8.94 7.19 8.10
N VAL A 422 9.47 5.97 8.24
CA VAL A 422 8.75 4.74 7.92
C VAL A 422 8.65 3.86 9.16
N VAL A 423 7.49 3.25 9.34
CA VAL A 423 7.27 2.22 10.36
C VAL A 423 7.35 0.87 9.66
N ASN A 424 8.26 0.01 10.11
CA ASN A 424 8.39 -1.34 9.57
C ASN A 424 7.31 -2.25 10.18
N ALA A 425 6.08 -2.10 9.68
CA ALA A 425 4.91 -2.85 10.15
C ALA A 425 5.08 -4.35 9.95
N TRP A 426 5.73 -4.76 8.85
CA TRP A 426 6.06 -6.16 8.62
C TRP A 426 6.94 -6.73 9.74
N TRP A 427 7.98 -6.00 10.15
CA TRP A 427 8.84 -6.46 11.25
C TRP A 427 8.09 -6.52 12.58
N LEU A 428 7.22 -5.55 12.87
CA LEU A 428 6.38 -5.58 14.07
C LEU A 428 5.44 -6.79 14.09
N ALA A 429 5.01 -7.25 12.93
CA ALA A 429 4.13 -8.40 12.75
C ALA A 429 4.87 -9.75 12.68
N ASN A 430 6.19 -9.76 12.40
CA ASN A 430 6.98 -10.97 12.19
C ASN A 430 8.21 -11.07 13.12
N ASN A 431 8.32 -10.20 14.12
CA ASN A 431 9.44 -10.21 15.04
C ASN A 431 9.32 -11.36 16.04
N PRO A 432 10.29 -12.30 16.11
CA PRO A 432 10.27 -13.43 17.06
C PRO A 432 10.24 -13.01 18.53
N ALA A 433 10.70 -11.80 18.86
CA ALA A 433 10.59 -11.27 20.22
C ALA A 433 9.15 -10.86 20.61
N LEU A 434 8.26 -10.68 19.63
CA LEU A 434 6.87 -10.28 19.82
C LEU A 434 5.87 -11.41 19.55
N TRP A 435 6.22 -12.35 18.65
CA TRP A 435 5.35 -13.41 18.17
C TRP A 435 6.03 -14.77 18.27
N GLU A 436 5.33 -15.75 18.80
CA GLU A 436 5.78 -17.14 18.83
C GLU A 436 5.62 -17.74 17.42
N ASN A 437 6.68 -18.40 16.90
CA ASN A 437 6.71 -18.96 15.54
C ASN A 437 6.09 -18.00 14.50
N PRO A 438 6.70 -16.81 14.27
CA PRO A 438 6.07 -15.76 13.49
C PRO A 438 5.83 -16.10 12.01
N GLU A 439 6.54 -17.08 11.48
CA GLU A 439 6.40 -17.58 10.10
C GLU A 439 5.25 -18.59 9.92
N GLU A 440 4.71 -19.13 11.02
CA GLU A 440 3.60 -20.08 11.00
C GLU A 440 2.26 -19.36 10.81
N PHE A 441 1.44 -19.88 9.87
CA PHE A 441 0.05 -19.44 9.72
C PHE A 441 -0.82 -20.13 10.76
N ARG A 442 -1.07 -19.46 11.88
CA ARG A 442 -1.80 -19.99 13.05
C ARG A 442 -2.89 -19.01 13.51
N PRO A 443 -4.10 -19.09 12.98
CA PRO A 443 -5.20 -18.21 13.37
C PRO A 443 -5.54 -18.26 14.87
N GLU A 444 -5.34 -19.41 15.51
CA GLU A 444 -5.63 -19.65 16.93
C GLU A 444 -4.91 -18.69 17.88
N ARG A 445 -3.77 -18.11 17.47
CA ARG A 445 -3.07 -17.11 18.28
C ARG A 445 -3.94 -15.89 18.63
N PHE A 446 -4.88 -15.57 17.77
CA PHE A 446 -5.83 -14.45 17.99
C PHE A 446 -7.05 -14.84 18.83
N LEU A 447 -7.23 -16.10 19.13
CA LEU A 447 -8.33 -16.59 19.99
C LEU A 447 -7.86 -16.82 21.42
N GLU A 448 -6.66 -17.34 21.61
CA GLU A 448 -6.15 -17.79 22.90
C GLU A 448 -5.46 -16.66 23.68
N LYS A 449 -4.37 -16.14 23.14
CA LYS A 449 -3.44 -15.25 23.86
C LYS A 449 -3.49 -13.80 23.38
N GLU A 450 -3.85 -13.61 22.15
CA GLU A 450 -3.75 -12.33 21.43
C GLU A 450 -5.11 -11.82 20.94
N SER A 451 -6.20 -12.35 21.53
CA SER A 451 -7.58 -11.96 21.16
C SER A 451 -7.86 -10.46 21.34
N SER A 452 -7.12 -9.80 22.25
CA SER A 452 -7.18 -8.34 22.44
C SER A 452 -6.34 -7.56 21.43
N VAL A 453 -5.48 -8.26 20.64
CA VAL A 453 -4.65 -7.62 19.63
C VAL A 453 -5.46 -7.41 18.37
N ASP A 454 -5.74 -6.16 18.06
CA ASP A 454 -6.28 -5.81 16.77
C ASP A 454 -5.13 -5.71 15.75
N ALA A 455 -4.95 -6.76 14.94
CA ALA A 455 -3.98 -6.79 13.84
C ALA A 455 -4.20 -5.65 12.83
N THR A 456 -5.30 -4.95 12.95
CA THR A 456 -5.74 -3.90 12.05
C THR A 456 -5.62 -2.50 12.64
N VAL A 457 -5.46 -2.40 13.97
CA VAL A 457 -5.46 -1.11 14.67
C VAL A 457 -4.39 -1.16 15.77
N ALA A 458 -3.68 -0.07 15.95
CA ALA A 458 -3.00 0.23 17.20
C ALA A 458 -4.08 0.37 18.29
N GLY A 459 -4.55 -0.75 18.82
CA GLY A 459 -5.57 -0.79 19.87
C GLY A 459 -5.02 -0.27 21.18
N GLN A 460 -5.88 0.31 22.01
CA GLN A 460 -5.53 0.67 23.38
C GLN A 460 -5.21 -0.63 24.13
N GLY A 461 -3.95 -0.84 24.51
CA GLY A 461 -3.50 -1.89 25.42
C GLY A 461 -2.92 -3.16 24.80
N GLY A 462 -2.97 -3.37 23.49
CA GLY A 462 -2.33 -4.51 22.80
C GLY A 462 -1.06 -4.09 22.06
N LEU A 463 -0.22 -5.06 21.69
CA LEU A 463 0.92 -4.82 20.80
C LEU A 463 0.37 -4.27 19.46
N PRO A 464 0.72 -3.05 19.10
CA PRO A 464 0.19 -2.49 17.86
C PRO A 464 0.87 -3.20 16.68
N VAL A 465 0.13 -3.98 15.92
CA VAL A 465 0.44 -4.13 14.51
C VAL A 465 -0.13 -2.87 13.85
N PRO A 466 0.68 -1.86 13.56
CA PRO A 466 0.19 -0.57 13.08
C PRO A 466 -0.17 -0.62 11.59
N ALA A 467 -0.42 -1.83 11.08
CA ALA A 467 -0.86 -2.02 9.73
C ALA A 467 -2.33 -1.69 9.62
N LEU A 468 -2.67 -0.63 8.97
CA LEU A 468 -4.01 -0.36 8.46
C LEU A 468 -5.04 0.01 9.54
N ARG A 469 -4.88 1.17 10.18
CA ARG A 469 -6.09 1.86 10.63
C ARG A 469 -6.91 2.21 9.39
N PRO A 470 -8.06 1.58 9.16
CA PRO A 470 -9.07 2.25 8.40
C PRO A 470 -9.39 3.54 9.16
N ALA A 471 -9.68 4.59 8.43
CA ALA A 471 -10.36 5.72 9.01
C ALA A 471 -11.50 5.19 9.90
N ARG A 472 -11.69 5.75 11.11
CA ARG A 472 -12.79 5.36 11.98
C ARG A 472 -14.05 5.22 11.13
N GLY A 473 -14.67 4.04 11.11
CA GLY A 473 -15.86 3.76 10.30
C GLY A 473 -15.62 3.02 8.97
N SER A 474 -14.42 2.54 8.65
CA SER A 474 -14.24 1.74 7.44
C SER A 474 -14.72 0.30 7.65
N SER A 475 -15.97 0.07 7.35
CA SER A 475 -16.61 -1.23 7.17
C SER A 475 -16.16 -1.99 5.89
N TRP A 476 -15.24 -1.42 5.13
CA TRP A 476 -14.70 -1.97 3.88
C TRP A 476 -14.03 -3.34 3.99
N ARG A 477 -13.74 -3.80 5.20
CA ARG A 477 -13.08 -5.08 5.44
C ARG A 477 -14.02 -6.27 5.37
N CYS A 478 -15.28 -6.08 5.76
CA CYS A 478 -16.24 -7.16 5.83
C CYS A 478 -16.75 -7.66 4.46
N PRO A 479 -17.11 -6.79 3.49
CA PRO A 479 -17.71 -7.26 2.25
C PRO A 479 -16.81 -8.18 1.43
N SER A 480 -15.53 -7.85 1.32
CA SER A 480 -14.59 -8.63 0.50
C SER A 480 -14.33 -10.05 1.04
N TRP A 481 -14.43 -10.25 2.35
CA TRP A 481 -14.23 -11.56 2.99
C TRP A 481 -15.47 -12.47 2.91
N ARG A 482 -16.66 -11.90 2.67
CA ARG A 482 -17.86 -12.69 2.43
C ARG A 482 -17.74 -13.58 1.20
N SER A 483 -17.15 -13.09 0.10
CA SER A 483 -16.91 -13.91 -1.10
C SER A 483 -16.07 -15.15 -0.78
N SER A 484 -15.01 -14.98 0.02
CA SER A 484 -14.18 -16.10 0.46
C SER A 484 -14.93 -17.06 1.40
N SER A 485 -15.73 -16.54 2.33
CA SER A 485 -16.52 -17.38 3.24
C SER A 485 -17.71 -18.06 2.56
N GLY A 486 -18.34 -17.44 1.58
CA GLY A 486 -19.35 -18.07 0.72
C GLY A 486 -18.77 -19.22 -0.10
N SER A 487 -17.57 -19.03 -0.64
CA SER A 487 -16.85 -20.12 -1.32
C SER A 487 -16.47 -21.24 -0.35
N LEU A 488 -16.06 -20.92 0.89
CA LEU A 488 -15.73 -21.90 1.94
C LEU A 488 -16.93 -22.75 2.39
N ARG A 489 -18.13 -22.18 2.34
CA ARG A 489 -19.35 -22.93 2.64
C ARG A 489 -19.74 -23.89 1.52
N SER A 490 -19.61 -23.46 0.28
CA SER A 490 -20.11 -24.18 -0.90
C SER A 490 -19.09 -25.14 -1.52
N PHE A 491 -17.80 -24.91 -1.28
CA PHE A 491 -16.73 -25.65 -1.93
C PHE A 491 -15.63 -26.06 -0.96
N GLU A 492 -15.04 -27.20 -1.22
CA GLU A 492 -13.70 -27.52 -0.76
C GLU A 492 -12.69 -26.93 -1.76
N MET A 493 -11.85 -26.03 -1.28
CA MET A 493 -10.81 -25.39 -2.08
C MET A 493 -9.51 -26.17 -1.94
N VAL A 494 -8.95 -26.58 -3.08
CA VAL A 494 -7.75 -27.42 -3.13
C VAL A 494 -6.74 -26.85 -4.14
N PRO A 495 -5.45 -27.19 -4.02
CA PRO A 495 -4.48 -26.90 -5.07
C PRO A 495 -4.86 -27.62 -6.38
N PRO A 496 -4.49 -27.07 -7.54
CA PRO A 496 -4.75 -27.73 -8.81
C PRO A 496 -3.99 -29.07 -8.91
N PRO A 497 -4.42 -29.99 -9.78
CA PRO A 497 -3.75 -31.29 -9.95
C PRO A 497 -2.24 -31.17 -10.18
N GLY A 498 -1.46 -31.97 -9.45
CA GLY A 498 0.00 -31.94 -9.52
C GLY A 498 0.69 -30.85 -8.72
N VAL A 499 -0.03 -30.04 -7.96
CA VAL A 499 0.50 -29.04 -7.04
C VAL A 499 0.19 -29.44 -5.61
N GLU A 500 1.21 -29.60 -4.77
CA GLU A 500 1.03 -29.98 -3.36
C GLU A 500 0.60 -28.76 -2.51
N LYS A 501 1.25 -27.61 -2.72
CA LYS A 501 0.96 -26.35 -2.05
C LYS A 501 1.02 -25.18 -3.00
N LEU A 502 0.18 -24.18 -2.78
CA LEU A 502 0.23 -22.91 -3.48
C LEU A 502 1.43 -22.10 -3.01
N ASP A 503 2.05 -21.39 -3.95
CA ASP A 503 3.14 -20.48 -3.65
C ASP A 503 2.60 -19.20 -3.00
N VAL A 504 2.94 -18.96 -1.75
CA VAL A 504 2.56 -17.77 -0.98
C VAL A 504 3.69 -16.74 -0.89
N SER A 505 4.78 -16.95 -1.62
CA SER A 505 5.92 -16.03 -1.65
C SER A 505 5.49 -14.62 -2.08
N GLU A 506 6.23 -13.64 -1.57
CA GLU A 506 5.94 -12.23 -1.82
C GLU A 506 6.76 -11.66 -2.97
N LYS A 507 6.15 -10.79 -3.74
CA LYS A 507 6.79 -9.92 -4.72
C LYS A 507 6.32 -8.50 -4.47
N GLY A 508 7.21 -7.54 -4.57
CA GLY A 508 6.84 -6.16 -4.32
C GLY A 508 7.85 -5.15 -4.86
N GLY A 509 7.56 -3.90 -4.59
CA GLY A 509 8.41 -2.75 -4.87
C GLY A 509 8.65 -1.94 -3.59
N GLN A 510 8.80 -0.63 -3.74
CA GLN A 510 9.09 0.26 -2.62
C GLN A 510 7.95 0.40 -1.58
N PHE A 511 6.70 0.19 -1.97
CA PHE A 511 5.54 0.56 -1.14
C PHE A 511 4.60 -0.59 -0.83
N SER A 512 4.46 -1.57 -1.71
CA SER A 512 3.49 -2.65 -1.53
C SER A 512 4.05 -4.01 -1.89
N LEU A 513 3.42 -5.02 -1.29
CA LEU A 513 3.66 -6.44 -1.55
C LEU A 513 2.40 -7.08 -2.10
N HIS A 514 2.58 -8.09 -2.92
CA HIS A 514 1.54 -8.99 -3.40
C HIS A 514 2.12 -10.40 -3.57
N ILE A 515 1.26 -11.38 -3.74
CA ILE A 515 1.69 -12.76 -4.01
C ILE A 515 2.51 -12.81 -5.32
N ALA A 516 3.63 -13.50 -5.30
CA ALA A 516 4.56 -13.51 -6.44
C ALA A 516 3.97 -14.20 -7.67
N LYS A 517 3.22 -15.29 -7.45
CA LYS A 517 2.52 -16.05 -8.48
C LYS A 517 1.05 -16.14 -8.12
N HIS A 518 0.18 -15.66 -9.00
CA HIS A 518 -1.26 -15.71 -8.75
C HIS A 518 -1.74 -17.15 -8.59
N SER A 519 -2.54 -17.36 -7.53
CA SER A 519 -3.00 -18.70 -7.16
C SER A 519 -3.99 -19.25 -8.16
N VAL A 520 -3.75 -20.49 -8.59
CA VAL A 520 -4.72 -21.34 -9.27
C VAL A 520 -5.38 -22.21 -8.20
N VAL A 521 -6.69 -22.18 -8.09
CA VAL A 521 -7.45 -22.92 -7.07
C VAL A 521 -8.52 -23.76 -7.77
N ALA A 522 -8.67 -25.00 -7.38
CA ALA A 522 -9.79 -25.85 -7.76
C ALA A 522 -10.86 -25.84 -6.66
N PHE A 523 -12.12 -25.86 -7.05
CA PHE A 523 -13.29 -25.73 -6.18
C PHE A 523 -14.17 -26.97 -6.33
N HIS A 524 -14.09 -27.88 -5.39
CA HIS A 524 -14.91 -29.09 -5.38
C HIS A 524 -16.22 -28.81 -4.64
N PRO A 525 -17.39 -28.93 -5.28
CA PRO A 525 -18.67 -28.75 -4.61
C PRO A 525 -18.79 -29.69 -3.42
N ILE A 526 -19.23 -29.18 -2.30
CA ILE A 526 -19.55 -29.99 -1.13
C ILE A 526 -20.98 -30.46 -1.31
N SER A 527 -21.16 -31.79 -1.33
CA SER A 527 -22.48 -32.39 -1.33
C SER A 527 -23.24 -31.91 -0.09
N ALA A 528 -24.45 -31.36 -0.30
CA ALA A 528 -25.33 -30.95 0.76
C ALA A 528 -25.76 -32.13 1.64
#